data_cff117d0f2bc76b3c798d5113d222ba5
#
_entry.id   cff117d0f2bc76b3c798d5113d222ba5
#
_cell.length_a   1.000
_cell.length_b   1.000
_cell.length_c   1.000
_cell.angle_alpha   90.00
_cell.angle_beta   90.00
_cell.angle_gamma   90.00
#
_symmetry.space_group_name_H-M   'P 1'
#
loop_
_entity.id
_entity.type
_entity.pdbx_description
1 polymer ?
#
loop_
_entity_poly.entity_id
_entity_poly.type
_entity_poly.pdbx_seq_one_letter_code
_entity_poly.pdbx_strand_id
1 'polypeptide(L)'
;MLKPLLPLLALGLLLTAPVVAQTTPSNTPPSTRPTPEAGAGTGRVGAVIPVAEYYEGGQEAMYAFIAKELKYPLLAKRNRIQGRCIVSFTLNPDGTMSGVKLVKQVGGGTGDESLRVLRLLKFKKPAYPILTSLPIDFKLGVTGSNATE
;
A
#
# COMPACT_ATOMS: atom_id res chain seq x y z
N MET A 1 20.37 71.06 6.97
CA MET A 1 20.42 72.13 5.93
C MET A 1 20.19 71.47 4.59
N LEU A 2 19.20 72.01 3.92
CA LEU A 2 18.83 71.98 2.53
C LEU A 2 18.32 70.64 1.90
N LYS A 3 17.01 70.56 1.79
CA LYS A 3 16.26 70.23 0.61
C LYS A 3 16.62 71.22 -0.53
N PRO A 4 16.33 71.01 -1.81
CA PRO A 4 15.11 70.43 -2.42
C PRO A 4 15.42 69.64 -3.72
N LEU A 5 14.59 69.11 -4.53
CA LEU A 5 13.40 69.52 -5.27
C LEU A 5 13.10 68.42 -6.29
N LEU A 6 11.89 68.00 -6.39
CA LEU A 6 11.26 67.50 -7.60
C LEU A 6 11.26 68.57 -8.69
N PRO A 7 11.18 68.23 -10.01
CA PRO A 7 9.93 67.81 -10.62
C PRO A 7 10.08 66.83 -11.80
N LEU A 8 9.07 66.15 -12.17
CA LEU A 8 7.94 66.41 -13.06
C LEU A 8 7.98 65.64 -14.41
N LEU A 9 6.92 64.92 -14.66
CA LEU A 9 6.23 64.70 -15.93
C LEU A 9 6.95 64.00 -17.09
N ALA A 10 6.35 62.90 -17.49
CA ALA A 10 5.82 62.61 -18.84
C ALA A 10 5.24 61.21 -18.84
N LEU A 11 3.95 61.07 -18.87
CA LEU A 11 3.04 61.05 -20.00
C LEU A 11 3.35 59.98 -21.03
N GLY A 12 2.53 58.94 -21.00
CA GLY A 12 2.03 58.32 -22.23
C GLY A 12 2.72 57.11 -22.75
N LEU A 13 2.14 56.00 -22.68
CA LEU A 13 1.60 55.34 -23.86
C LEU A 13 0.96 53.99 -23.47
N LEU A 14 -0.35 53.96 -23.55
CA LEU A 14 -1.13 52.73 -23.61
C LEU A 14 -0.68 51.94 -24.84
N LEU A 15 -0.09 50.79 -24.63
CA LEU A 15 0.02 49.80 -25.70
C LEU A 15 -0.67 48.54 -25.22
N THR A 16 -1.91 48.40 -25.64
CA THR A 16 -2.69 47.15 -25.55
C THR A 16 -2.03 46.13 -26.46
N ALA A 17 -1.40 45.15 -25.86
CA ALA A 17 -0.95 43.95 -26.57
C ALA A 17 -2.07 42.92 -26.54
N PRO A 18 -2.47 42.30 -27.67
CA PRO A 18 -3.44 41.25 -27.69
C PRO A 18 -2.84 40.01 -27.07
N VAL A 19 -3.59 39.43 -26.14
CA VAL A 19 -3.34 38.08 -25.62
C VAL A 19 -3.54 37.09 -26.77
N VAL A 20 -2.45 36.70 -27.40
CA VAL A 20 -2.44 35.51 -28.26
C VAL A 20 -2.43 34.31 -27.37
N ALA A 21 -3.56 33.64 -27.26
CA ALA A 21 -3.65 32.29 -26.71
C ALA A 21 -2.78 31.37 -27.55
N GLN A 22 -1.59 31.10 -27.10
CA GLN A 22 -0.77 30.00 -27.65
C GLN A 22 -1.33 28.72 -27.14
N THR A 23 -2.22 28.12 -27.89
CA THR A 23 -2.49 26.69 -27.87
C THR A 23 -1.20 25.97 -28.30
N THR A 24 -0.38 25.60 -27.36
CA THR A 24 0.69 24.63 -27.60
C THR A 24 0.02 23.26 -27.75
N PRO A 25 0.10 22.61 -28.90
CA PRO A 25 -0.22 21.18 -28.95
C PRO A 25 0.87 20.46 -28.15
N SER A 26 0.49 19.93 -26.98
CA SER A 26 1.30 18.97 -26.27
C SER A 26 1.46 17.72 -27.12
N ASN A 27 2.48 17.74 -27.95
CA ASN A 27 2.99 16.54 -28.60
C ASN A 27 3.87 15.83 -27.56
N THR A 28 3.24 15.19 -26.59
CA THR A 28 3.89 14.23 -25.74
C THR A 28 3.97 12.94 -26.53
N PRO A 29 5.16 12.46 -26.91
CA PRO A 29 5.29 11.14 -27.49
C PRO A 29 4.79 10.14 -26.42
N PRO A 30 4.08 9.07 -26.81
CA PRO A 30 3.69 8.05 -25.86
C PRO A 30 4.97 7.44 -25.27
N SER A 31 5.27 7.82 -24.05
CA SER A 31 6.29 7.15 -23.25
C SER A 31 5.75 5.75 -22.95
N THR A 32 6.10 4.82 -23.79
CA THR A 32 6.01 3.39 -23.51
C THR A 32 7.08 3.02 -22.47
N ARG A 33 6.98 3.63 -21.29
CA ARG A 33 7.58 3.05 -20.11
C ARG A 33 6.54 2.04 -19.63
N PRO A 34 6.84 0.74 -19.56
CA PRO A 34 5.98 -0.15 -18.82
C PRO A 34 5.99 0.36 -17.38
N THR A 35 4.93 1.06 -17.00
CA THR A 35 4.59 1.26 -15.60
C THR A 35 4.49 -0.16 -15.03
N PRO A 36 5.27 -0.52 -14.02
CA PRO A 36 4.92 -1.71 -13.27
C PRO A 36 3.53 -1.38 -12.71
N GLU A 37 2.51 -1.97 -13.32
CA GLU A 37 1.19 -2.03 -12.73
C GLU A 37 1.41 -2.57 -11.33
N ALA A 38 1.48 -1.65 -10.38
CA ALA A 38 1.19 -1.99 -9.01
C ALA A 38 -0.25 -2.51 -9.08
N GLY A 39 -0.37 -3.81 -9.27
CA GLY A 39 -1.63 -4.51 -9.18
C GLY A 39 -2.26 -4.15 -7.86
N ALA A 40 -3.06 -3.09 -7.86
CA ALA A 40 -4.05 -2.88 -6.85
C ALA A 40 -5.01 -4.04 -6.97
N GLY A 41 -4.58 -5.19 -6.47
CA GLY A 41 -5.38 -6.37 -6.34
C GLY A 41 -6.58 -6.00 -5.50
N THR A 42 -7.65 -5.60 -6.14
CA THR A 42 -8.98 -5.71 -5.58
C THR A 42 -9.11 -7.18 -5.18
N GLY A 43 -8.90 -7.41 -3.89
CA GLY A 43 -8.86 -8.76 -3.30
C GLY A 43 -10.11 -9.54 -3.62
N ARG A 44 -10.13 -10.14 -4.79
CA ARG A 44 -11.00 -11.26 -5.07
C ARG A 44 -10.48 -12.43 -4.26
N VAL A 45 -11.35 -12.99 -3.45
CA VAL A 45 -11.18 -14.33 -2.89
C VAL A 45 -10.87 -15.23 -4.08
N GLY A 46 -9.61 -15.70 -4.18
CA GLY A 46 -9.16 -16.49 -5.33
C GLY A 46 -7.97 -15.91 -6.11
N ALA A 47 -7.47 -14.71 -5.77
CA ALA A 47 -6.22 -14.23 -6.35
C ALA A 47 -5.06 -15.13 -5.88
N VAL A 48 -4.35 -15.72 -6.83
CA VAL A 48 -3.14 -16.50 -6.53
C VAL A 48 -2.08 -15.54 -5.99
N ILE A 49 -1.59 -15.82 -4.78
CA ILE A 49 -0.51 -15.05 -4.17
C ILE A 49 0.80 -15.74 -4.53
N PRO A 50 1.72 -15.06 -5.24
CA PRO A 50 2.94 -15.69 -5.76
C PRO A 50 3.75 -16.46 -4.72
N VAL A 51 3.81 -15.99 -3.47
CA VAL A 51 4.55 -16.67 -2.40
C VAL A 51 3.81 -17.87 -1.81
N ALA A 52 2.54 -18.03 -2.10
CA ALA A 52 1.77 -19.15 -1.56
C ALA A 52 2.25 -20.50 -2.11
N GLU A 53 2.86 -20.54 -3.28
CA GLU A 53 3.49 -21.74 -3.84
C GLU A 53 4.69 -22.21 -3.04
N TYR A 54 5.34 -21.29 -2.33
CA TYR A 54 6.48 -21.57 -1.46
C TYR A 54 6.07 -21.91 -0.02
N TYR A 55 4.78 -21.88 0.30
CA TYR A 55 4.27 -22.35 1.58
C TYR A 55 3.98 -23.85 1.51
N GLU A 56 4.31 -24.58 2.57
CA GLU A 56 4.01 -26.02 2.63
C GLU A 56 2.49 -26.24 2.69
N GLY A 57 1.96 -26.94 1.70
CA GLY A 57 0.52 -27.12 1.51
C GLY A 57 -0.16 -26.00 0.69
N GLY A 58 0.62 -25.06 0.14
CA GLY A 58 0.11 -24.03 -0.79
C GLY A 58 -0.71 -22.94 -0.13
N GLN A 59 -1.47 -22.22 -0.95
CA GLN A 59 -2.24 -21.04 -0.52
C GLN A 59 -3.30 -21.39 0.54
N GLU A 60 -3.97 -22.49 0.39
CA GLU A 60 -5.05 -22.90 1.30
C GLU A 60 -4.50 -23.19 2.70
N ALA A 61 -3.42 -23.98 2.79
CA ALA A 61 -2.77 -24.29 4.05
C ALA A 61 -2.18 -23.04 4.72
N MET A 62 -1.63 -22.10 3.93
CA MET A 62 -1.14 -20.83 4.43
C MET A 62 -2.25 -20.00 5.08
N TYR A 63 -3.41 -19.89 4.42
CA TYR A 63 -4.54 -19.15 5.00
C TYR A 63 -5.18 -19.86 6.18
N ALA A 64 -5.23 -21.21 6.17
CA ALA A 64 -5.67 -22.00 7.32
C ALA A 64 -4.77 -21.75 8.54
N PHE A 65 -3.46 -21.72 8.33
CA PHE A 65 -2.50 -21.38 9.39
C PHE A 65 -2.70 -19.96 9.90
N ILE A 66 -2.84 -18.98 8.99
CA ILE A 66 -3.11 -17.59 9.36
C ILE A 66 -4.38 -17.50 10.20
N ALA A 67 -5.48 -18.14 9.78
CA ALA A 67 -6.74 -18.13 10.51
C ALA A 67 -6.64 -18.75 11.90
N LYS A 68 -5.82 -19.80 12.05
CA LYS A 68 -5.55 -20.49 13.33
C LYS A 68 -4.75 -19.60 14.29
N GLU A 69 -3.71 -18.94 13.79
CA GLU A 69 -2.77 -18.15 14.58
C GLU A 69 -3.23 -16.70 14.82
N LEU A 70 -4.21 -16.24 14.03
CA LEU A 70 -4.71 -14.89 14.09
C LEU A 70 -5.48 -14.65 15.39
N LYS A 71 -4.95 -13.76 16.22
CA LYS A 71 -5.62 -13.30 17.43
C LYS A 71 -6.32 -11.97 17.18
N TYR A 72 -7.61 -11.91 17.43
CA TYR A 72 -8.35 -10.67 17.26
C TYR A 72 -7.98 -9.70 18.39
N PRO A 73 -7.40 -8.51 18.09
CA PRO A 73 -7.04 -7.56 19.13
C PRO A 73 -8.27 -7.10 19.92
N LEU A 74 -8.13 -7.02 21.24
CA LEU A 74 -9.24 -6.64 22.12
C LEU A 74 -9.86 -5.29 21.79
N LEU A 75 -9.01 -4.32 21.42
CA LEU A 75 -9.47 -2.98 21.03
C LEU A 75 -10.28 -3.03 19.73
N ALA A 76 -9.82 -3.80 18.74
CA ALA A 76 -10.54 -4.00 17.51
C ALA A 76 -11.88 -4.73 17.76
N LYS A 77 -11.89 -5.72 18.64
CA LYS A 77 -13.09 -6.46 19.01
C LYS A 77 -14.12 -5.55 19.70
N ARG A 78 -13.69 -4.75 20.67
CA ARG A 78 -14.58 -3.81 21.40
C ARG A 78 -15.17 -2.77 20.48
N ASN A 79 -14.40 -2.24 19.56
CA ASN A 79 -14.82 -1.19 18.62
C ASN A 79 -15.44 -1.76 17.34
N ARG A 80 -15.66 -3.08 17.26
CA ARG A 80 -16.19 -3.79 16.09
C ARG A 80 -15.46 -3.46 14.79
N ILE A 81 -14.16 -3.23 14.87
CA ILE A 81 -13.30 -2.91 13.73
C ILE A 81 -13.07 -4.18 12.92
N GLN A 82 -13.55 -4.22 11.70
CA GLN A 82 -13.42 -5.31 10.76
C GLN A 82 -12.82 -4.80 9.45
N GLY A 83 -12.22 -5.68 8.68
CA GLY A 83 -11.73 -5.34 7.35
C GLY A 83 -10.44 -6.07 7.00
N ARG A 84 -9.82 -5.64 5.93
CA ARG A 84 -8.63 -6.25 5.36
C ARG A 84 -7.39 -5.43 5.66
N CYS A 85 -6.42 -6.06 6.31
CA CYS A 85 -5.05 -5.58 6.41
C CYS A 85 -4.24 -6.11 5.23
N ILE A 86 -3.29 -5.33 4.72
CA ILE A 86 -2.38 -5.74 3.65
C ILE A 86 -0.96 -5.49 4.12
N VAL A 87 -0.17 -6.56 4.12
CA VAL A 87 1.25 -6.50 4.45
C VAL A 87 2.06 -6.83 3.21
N SER A 88 2.98 -5.96 2.83
CA SER A 88 3.93 -6.19 1.74
C SER A 88 5.27 -6.64 2.30
N PHE A 89 5.93 -7.56 1.63
CA PHE A 89 7.25 -8.04 1.99
C PHE A 89 7.95 -8.68 0.78
N THR A 90 9.25 -8.87 0.89
CA THR A 90 10.04 -9.61 -0.09
C THR A 90 10.45 -10.95 0.51
N LEU A 91 10.11 -12.04 -0.15
CA LEU A 91 10.62 -13.37 0.18
C LEU A 91 11.96 -13.57 -0.52
N ASN A 92 13.01 -13.75 0.26
CA ASN A 92 14.36 -13.91 -0.24
C ASN A 92 14.68 -15.39 -0.62
N PRO A 93 15.73 -15.61 -1.45
CA PRO A 93 16.17 -16.97 -1.84
C PRO A 93 16.62 -17.85 -0.68
N ASP A 94 16.89 -17.29 0.47
CA ASP A 94 17.23 -18.03 1.70
C ASP A 94 15.99 -18.49 2.49
N GLY A 95 14.78 -18.09 2.05
CA GLY A 95 13.52 -18.35 2.73
C GLY A 95 13.16 -17.33 3.81
N THR A 96 13.97 -16.29 3.97
CA THR A 96 13.68 -15.19 4.91
C THR A 96 12.80 -14.11 4.28
N MET A 97 12.13 -13.33 5.13
CA MET A 97 11.33 -12.19 4.69
C MET A 97 12.05 -10.88 5.02
N SER A 98 12.13 -9.99 4.04
CA SER A 98 12.70 -8.65 4.19
C SER A 98 11.74 -7.58 3.72
N GLY A 99 12.01 -6.31 4.06
CA GLY A 99 11.21 -5.18 3.61
C GLY A 99 9.75 -5.23 4.05
N VAL A 100 9.45 -5.85 5.18
CA VAL A 100 8.08 -6.00 5.70
C VAL A 100 7.48 -4.63 5.99
N LYS A 101 6.38 -4.32 5.30
CA LYS A 101 5.65 -3.05 5.43
C LYS A 101 4.15 -3.30 5.55
N LEU A 102 3.51 -2.58 6.46
CA LEU A 102 2.07 -2.54 6.56
C LEU A 102 1.55 -1.52 5.53
N VAL A 103 0.93 -2.01 4.46
CA VAL A 103 0.40 -1.18 3.36
C VAL A 103 -0.97 -0.65 3.70
N LYS A 104 -1.80 -1.49 4.32
CA LYS A 104 -3.16 -1.14 4.73
C LYS A 104 -3.47 -1.75 6.08
N GLN A 105 -4.05 -0.98 6.98
CA GLN A 105 -4.59 -1.43 8.25
C GLN A 105 -5.98 -0.85 8.50
N VAL A 106 -6.75 -1.49 9.36
CA VAL A 106 -8.09 -1.05 9.74
C VAL A 106 -8.16 -0.49 11.16
N GLY A 107 -7.04 -0.47 11.86
CA GLY A 107 -6.94 0.08 13.21
C GLY A 107 -7.16 -0.95 14.32
N GLY A 108 -7.20 -0.48 15.58
CA GLY A 108 -7.44 -1.32 16.74
C GLY A 108 -6.37 -2.39 17.03
N GLY A 109 -5.13 -2.22 16.52
CA GLY A 109 -4.04 -3.19 16.68
C GLY A 109 -4.02 -4.31 15.64
N THR A 110 -4.90 -4.26 14.63
CA THR A 110 -4.95 -5.29 13.58
C THR A 110 -3.68 -5.31 12.72
N GLY A 111 -3.02 -4.16 12.55
CA GLY A 111 -1.76 -4.06 11.83
C GLY A 111 -0.63 -4.83 12.53
N ASP A 112 -0.48 -4.63 13.82
CA ASP A 112 0.55 -5.29 14.63
C ASP A 112 0.34 -6.81 14.66
N GLU A 113 -0.91 -7.23 14.80
CA GLU A 113 -1.26 -8.64 14.74
C GLU A 113 -0.98 -9.26 13.38
N SER A 114 -1.27 -8.53 12.29
CA SER A 114 -0.92 -8.98 10.94
C SER A 114 0.59 -9.19 10.76
N LEU A 115 1.40 -8.27 11.29
CA LEU A 115 2.86 -8.39 11.27
C LEU A 115 3.35 -9.56 12.13
N ARG A 116 2.71 -9.80 13.29
CA ARG A 116 3.04 -10.92 14.17
C ARG A 116 2.79 -12.25 13.47
N VAL A 117 1.61 -12.43 12.89
CA VAL A 117 1.22 -13.67 12.20
C VAL A 117 2.11 -13.89 10.98
N LEU A 118 2.43 -12.83 10.21
CA LEU A 118 3.33 -12.94 9.08
C LEU A 118 4.70 -13.52 9.48
N ARG A 119 5.26 -13.09 10.62
CA ARG A 119 6.55 -13.59 11.11
C ARG A 119 6.55 -15.05 11.51
N LEU A 120 5.38 -15.64 11.74
CA LEU A 120 5.23 -17.06 12.05
C LEU A 120 5.20 -17.93 10.79
N LEU A 121 4.94 -17.35 9.64
CA LEU A 121 4.94 -18.07 8.38
C LEU A 121 6.36 -18.48 7.99
N LYS A 122 6.50 -19.71 7.56
CA LYS A 122 7.76 -20.27 7.05
C LYS A 122 7.58 -20.63 5.60
N PHE A 123 8.42 -20.09 4.75
CA PHE A 123 8.40 -20.35 3.33
C PHE A 123 9.57 -21.20 2.89
N LYS A 124 9.39 -21.97 1.85
CA LYS A 124 10.47 -22.64 1.13
C LYS A 124 11.32 -21.58 0.42
N LYS A 125 12.54 -21.95 0.09
CA LYS A 125 13.49 -21.08 -0.60
C LYS A 125 13.11 -20.90 -2.06
N PRO A 126 12.76 -19.70 -2.52
CA PRO A 126 12.56 -19.42 -3.93
C PRO A 126 13.91 -19.30 -4.65
N ALA A 127 13.90 -19.42 -5.99
CA ALA A 127 15.11 -19.26 -6.80
C ALA A 127 15.55 -17.80 -6.89
N TYR A 128 14.64 -16.84 -6.69
CA TYR A 128 14.87 -15.39 -6.78
C TYR A 128 13.99 -14.66 -5.76
N PRO A 129 14.35 -13.41 -5.39
CA PRO A 129 13.53 -12.65 -4.43
C PRO A 129 12.16 -12.31 -5.04
N ILE A 130 11.10 -12.53 -4.25
CA ILE A 130 9.71 -12.31 -4.66
C ILE A 130 9.10 -11.22 -3.81
N LEU A 131 8.82 -10.05 -4.43
CA LEU A 131 8.03 -9.00 -3.79
C LEU A 131 6.55 -9.35 -3.87
N THR A 132 5.88 -9.36 -2.74
CA THR A 132 4.46 -9.73 -2.65
C THR A 132 3.72 -8.91 -1.61
N SER A 133 2.39 -9.02 -1.67
CA SER A 133 1.49 -8.46 -0.66
C SER A 133 0.51 -9.52 -0.20
N LEU A 134 0.42 -9.70 1.10
CA LEU A 134 -0.45 -10.68 1.75
C LEU A 134 -1.65 -9.97 2.38
N PRO A 135 -2.87 -10.19 1.89
CA PRO A 135 -4.08 -9.71 2.53
C PRO A 135 -4.47 -10.62 3.70
N ILE A 136 -4.78 -10.03 4.85
CA ILE A 136 -5.25 -10.70 6.05
C ILE A 136 -6.59 -10.09 6.44
N ASP A 137 -7.64 -10.90 6.44
CA ASP A 137 -9.00 -10.46 6.71
C ASP A 137 -9.36 -10.62 8.20
N PHE A 138 -9.74 -9.51 8.83
CA PHE A 138 -10.30 -9.47 10.17
C PHE A 138 -11.82 -9.42 10.10
N LYS A 139 -12.49 -10.52 10.47
CA LYS A 139 -13.95 -10.64 10.49
C LYS A 139 -14.44 -11.03 11.88
N LEU A 140 -15.42 -10.31 12.41
CA LEU A 140 -16.08 -10.70 13.65
C LEU A 140 -17.14 -11.77 13.34
N GLY A 141 -17.11 -12.89 14.06
CA GLY A 141 -18.08 -13.97 13.89
C GLY A 141 -17.61 -15.16 13.05
N VAL A 142 -16.38 -15.15 12.51
CA VAL A 142 -15.78 -16.30 11.79
C VAL A 142 -14.51 -16.79 12.48
N THR A 143 -14.22 -16.25 13.64
CA THR A 143 -13.10 -16.79 14.43
C THR A 143 -13.56 -18.11 14.99
N GLY A 144 -12.96 -19.20 14.50
CA GLY A 144 -13.08 -20.47 15.15
C GLY A 144 -12.87 -20.26 16.64
N SER A 145 -13.90 -20.54 17.38
CA SER A 145 -13.93 -20.49 18.83
C SER A 145 -12.90 -21.47 19.37
N ASN A 146 -11.73 -20.99 19.68
CA ASN A 146 -10.87 -21.62 20.66
C ASN A 146 -10.63 -20.60 21.79
N ALA A 147 -11.74 -20.17 22.39
CA ALA A 147 -11.74 -19.78 23.77
C ALA A 147 -11.88 -21.09 24.56
N THR A 148 -10.78 -21.75 24.82
CA THR A 148 -10.71 -22.66 25.93
C THR A 148 -10.63 -21.79 27.17
N GLU A 149 -11.66 -21.92 28.02
CA GLU A 149 -11.67 -21.47 29.40
C GLU A 149 -10.40 -21.87 30.15
#